data_bf7bb10726ef3d50b12baa128707b2eb
#
_entry.id   bf7bb10726ef3d50b12baa128707b2eb
#
_cell.length_a   1.000
_cell.length_b   1.000
_cell.length_c   1.000
_cell.angle_alpha   90.00
_cell.angle_beta   90.00
_cell.angle_gamma   90.00
#
_symmetry.space_group_name_H-M   'P 1'
#
loop_
_entity.id
_entity.type
_entity.pdbx_description
1 polymer ?
#
loop_
_entity_poly.entity_id
_entity_poly.type
_entity_poly.pdbx_seq_one_letter_code
_entity_poly.pdbx_strand_id
1 'polypeptide(L)'
;MSTAPLTSNASRVFKASRWTRGNLLFPTRIEVGPERVLRIKPRFFGSSEESIPITKVASVLISTGMLWSDIRIDSTGGSNPILSHGHSKVDAVAIRNVIEHYQQGLPQR
;
A
#
# COMPACT_ATOMS: atom_id res chain seq x y z
N MET A 1 10.76 16.46 16.46
CA MET A 1 10.87 15.96 16.24
C MET A 1 10.84 15.27 16.17
N SER A 2 10.71 14.87 16.03
CA SER A 2 10.67 14.16 15.85
C SER A 2 10.71 13.43 15.53
N THR A 3 10.61 13.27 15.29
CA THR A 3 10.61 12.56 14.84
C THR A 3 11.02 11.67 14.70
N ALA A 4 10.80 11.51 14.79
CA ALA A 4 11.11 10.64 14.74
C ALA A 4 11.62 9.97 14.43
N PRO A 5 12.01 9.93 14.73
CA PRO A 5 12.68 9.24 14.17
C PRO A 5 12.13 8.26 13.59
N LEU A 6 11.88 8.71 13.00
CA LEU A 6 11.44 7.75 12.54
C LEU A 6 12.35 6.76 12.40
N THR A 7 12.14 5.86 12.72
CA THR A 7 13.00 4.75 12.62
C THR A 7 12.77 4.08 11.29
N SER A 8 13.65 3.20 10.91
CA SER A 8 13.47 2.43 9.69
C SER A 8 12.26 1.50 9.79
N ASN A 9 11.70 1.35 11.00
CA ASN A 9 10.53 0.47 11.19
C ASN A 9 9.21 1.21 11.07
N ALA A 10 9.26 2.51 10.84
CA ALA A 10 8.03 3.28 10.73
C ALA A 10 7.29 2.91 9.44
N SER A 11 5.97 2.85 9.54
CA SER A 11 5.13 2.63 8.38
C SER A 11 5.10 3.87 7.51
N ARG A 12 4.97 3.65 6.22
CA ARG A 12 4.80 4.74 5.26
C ARG A 12 3.38 4.70 4.72
N VAL A 13 2.79 5.86 4.55
CA VAL A 13 1.39 6.01 4.15
C VAL A 13 1.33 6.69 2.79
N PHE A 14 0.56 6.10 1.88
CA PHE A 14 0.36 6.61 0.53
C PHE A 14 -1.13 6.76 0.28
N LYS A 15 -1.59 7.99 0.08
CA LYS A 15 -3.00 8.26 -0.14
C LYS A 15 -3.30 8.37 -1.62
N ALA A 16 -4.43 7.80 -2.03
CA ALA A 16 -4.93 7.97 -3.39
C ALA A 16 -5.40 9.42 -3.58
N SER A 17 -5.43 9.86 -4.83
CA SER A 17 -5.91 11.19 -5.15
C SER A 17 -7.42 11.28 -4.96
N ARG A 18 -7.88 12.40 -4.39
CA ARG A 18 -9.31 12.65 -4.24
C ARG A 18 -10.02 12.77 -5.57
N TRP A 19 -9.28 13.08 -6.62
CA TRP A 19 -9.87 13.31 -7.94
C TRP A 19 -10.08 12.04 -8.72
N THR A 20 -9.79 10.88 -8.13
CA THR A 20 -10.02 9.60 -8.76
C THR A 20 -11.33 9.01 -8.27
N ARG A 21 -11.88 8.12 -9.09
CA ARG A 21 -13.16 7.51 -8.82
C ARG A 21 -13.15 6.78 -7.49
N GLY A 22 -14.16 7.06 -6.67
CA GLY A 22 -14.27 6.42 -5.37
C GLY A 22 -13.44 7.04 -4.28
N ASN A 23 -12.64 8.08 -4.58
CA ASN A 23 -11.72 8.67 -3.61
C ASN A 23 -12.05 10.13 -3.27
N LEU A 24 -13.17 10.64 -3.73
CA LEU A 24 -13.47 12.06 -3.59
C LEU A 24 -13.56 12.51 -2.13
N LEU A 25 -14.36 11.80 -1.34
CA LEU A 25 -14.56 12.18 0.06
C LEU A 25 -13.63 11.41 0.99
N PHE A 26 -13.42 10.14 0.73
CA PHE A 26 -12.65 9.26 1.60
C PHE A 26 -11.59 8.53 0.78
N PRO A 27 -10.45 9.18 0.51
CA PRO A 27 -9.42 8.55 -0.30
C PRO A 27 -8.91 7.27 0.35
N THR A 28 -8.71 6.25 -0.46
CA THR A 28 -8.06 5.03 -0.02
C THR A 28 -6.60 5.32 0.27
N ARG A 29 -6.05 4.70 1.29
CA ARG A 29 -4.62 4.80 1.54
C ARG A 29 -4.01 3.43 1.70
N ILE A 30 -2.75 3.35 1.32
CA ILE A 30 -1.93 2.15 1.49
C ILE A 30 -0.88 2.48 2.53
N GLU A 31 -0.79 1.64 3.56
CA GLU A 31 0.26 1.77 4.56
C GLU A 31 1.19 0.57 4.42
N VAL A 32 2.48 0.84 4.33
CA VAL A 32 3.48 -0.21 4.20
C VAL A 32 4.39 -0.14 5.41
N GLY A 33 4.39 -1.20 6.19
CA GLY A 33 5.27 -1.33 7.34
C GLY A 33 6.13 -2.56 7.23
N PRO A 34 7.04 -2.79 8.19
CA PRO A 34 7.94 -3.93 8.11
C PRO A 34 7.24 -5.27 8.28
N GLU A 35 6.03 -5.27 8.82
CA GLU A 35 5.31 -6.51 9.07
C GLU A 35 4.21 -6.79 8.07
N ARG A 36 3.56 -5.74 7.57
CA ARG A 36 2.42 -5.94 6.69
C ARG A 36 2.14 -4.73 5.80
N VAL A 37 1.36 -4.99 4.77
CA VAL A 37 0.79 -3.97 3.91
C VAL A 37 -0.68 -3.87 4.25
N LEU A 38 -1.18 -2.65 4.44
CA LEU A 38 -2.58 -2.40 4.77
C LEU A 38 -3.20 -1.52 3.69
N ARG A 39 -4.43 -1.84 3.32
CA ARG A 39 -5.26 -0.94 2.53
C ARG A 39 -6.41 -0.49 3.41
N ILE A 40 -6.57 0.81 3.56
CA ILE A 40 -7.60 1.37 4.42
C ILE A 40 -8.49 2.28 3.60
N LYS A 41 -9.79 2.00 3.64
CA LYS A 41 -10.79 2.80 2.95
C LYS A 41 -11.74 3.38 3.98
N PRO A 42 -11.56 4.67 4.36
CA PRO A 42 -12.45 5.30 5.33
C PRO A 42 -13.85 5.45 4.75
N ARG A 43 -14.83 5.47 5.63
CA ARG A 43 -16.24 5.66 5.29
C ARG A 43 -16.85 6.59 6.31
N PHE A 44 -18.11 7.00 6.08
CA PHE A 44 -18.83 7.78 7.07
C PHE A 44 -18.87 7.10 8.42
N PHE A 45 -19.11 5.80 8.42
CA PHE A 45 -19.19 5.03 9.65
C PHE A 45 -18.14 3.93 9.59
N GLY A 46 -16.98 4.21 10.21
CA GLY A 46 -15.93 3.23 10.28
C GLY A 46 -15.02 3.23 9.07
N SER A 47 -14.40 2.11 8.82
CA SER A 47 -13.49 1.95 7.71
C SER A 47 -13.44 0.49 7.28
N SER A 48 -12.92 0.26 6.08
CA SER A 48 -12.68 -1.06 5.56
C SER A 48 -11.17 -1.25 5.46
N GLU A 49 -10.66 -2.36 5.97
CA GLU A 49 -9.22 -2.64 5.95
C GLU A 49 -8.95 -4.00 5.35
N GLU A 50 -7.87 -4.05 4.59
CA GLU A 50 -7.33 -5.30 4.06
C GLU A 50 -5.85 -5.33 4.39
N SER A 51 -5.33 -6.51 4.68
CA SER A 51 -3.96 -6.63 5.17
C SER A 51 -3.31 -7.87 4.60
N ILE A 52 -2.05 -7.73 4.17
CA ILE A 52 -1.23 -8.86 3.73
C ILE A 52 0.11 -8.76 4.47
N PRO A 53 0.51 -9.80 5.21
CA PRO A 53 1.84 -9.78 5.82
C PRO A 53 2.93 -9.67 4.76
N ILE A 54 3.99 -8.95 5.06
CA ILE A 54 5.10 -8.76 4.11
C ILE A 54 5.64 -10.11 3.65
N THR A 55 5.72 -11.10 4.55
CA THR A 55 6.22 -12.42 4.20
C THR A 55 5.35 -13.15 3.19
N LYS A 56 4.11 -12.70 3.03
CA LYS A 56 3.15 -13.37 2.16
C LYS A 56 2.82 -12.60 0.90
N VAL A 57 3.48 -11.49 0.65
CA VAL A 57 3.28 -10.75 -0.59
C VAL A 57 3.96 -11.51 -1.72
N ALA A 58 3.18 -11.91 -2.71
CA ALA A 58 3.69 -12.65 -3.85
C ALA A 58 4.14 -11.72 -4.97
N SER A 59 3.35 -10.68 -5.25
CA SER A 59 3.69 -9.76 -6.33
C SER A 59 3.02 -8.42 -6.11
N VAL A 60 3.60 -7.40 -6.69
CA VAL A 60 3.03 -6.05 -6.72
C VAL A 60 2.95 -5.66 -8.19
N LEU A 61 1.73 -5.48 -8.68
CA LEU A 61 1.49 -5.11 -10.06
C LEU A 61 1.04 -3.66 -10.12
N ILE A 62 1.64 -2.90 -11.02
CA ILE A 62 1.31 -1.50 -11.20
C ILE A 62 0.84 -1.31 -12.61
N SER A 63 -0.39 -0.80 -12.76
CA SER A 63 -0.94 -0.42 -14.06
C SER A 63 -0.96 1.09 -14.13
N THR A 64 -0.14 1.65 -15.00
CA THR A 64 0.03 3.09 -15.12
C THR A 64 -0.80 3.63 -16.26
N GLY A 65 -1.74 4.53 -15.94
CA GLY A 65 -2.51 5.24 -16.93
C GLY A 65 -1.88 6.59 -17.26
N MET A 66 -2.69 7.49 -17.83
CA MET A 66 -2.18 8.81 -18.19
C MET A 66 -1.83 9.65 -16.96
N LEU A 67 -2.73 9.66 -15.96
CA LEU A 67 -2.57 10.51 -14.79
C LEU A 67 -2.33 9.72 -13.51
N TRP A 68 -2.94 8.54 -13.40
CA TRP A 68 -2.94 7.78 -12.16
C TRP A 68 -2.50 6.36 -12.40
N SER A 69 -2.11 5.70 -11.32
CA SER A 69 -1.72 4.30 -11.35
C SER A 69 -2.62 3.49 -10.46
N ASP A 70 -2.85 2.25 -10.86
CA ASP A 70 -3.56 1.26 -10.06
C ASP A 70 -2.56 0.26 -9.54
N ILE A 71 -2.81 -0.22 -8.33
CA ILE A 71 -1.90 -1.13 -7.65
C ILE A 71 -2.67 -2.39 -7.27
N ARG A 72 -2.05 -3.54 -7.55
CA ARG A 72 -2.57 -4.83 -7.12
C ARG A 72 -1.47 -5.56 -6.38
N ILE A 73 -1.77 -6.00 -5.17
CA ILE A 73 -0.82 -6.74 -4.33
C ILE A 73 -1.40 -8.11 -4.07
N ASP A 74 -0.73 -9.14 -4.59
CA ASP A 74 -1.19 -10.52 -4.47
C ASP A 74 -0.50 -11.22 -3.32
N SER A 75 -1.22 -12.15 -2.69
CA SER A 75 -0.75 -12.91 -1.56
C SER A 75 -0.46 -14.34 -1.97
N THR A 76 0.55 -14.95 -1.37
CA THR A 76 0.85 -16.36 -1.57
C THR A 76 -0.11 -17.28 -0.83
N GLY A 77 -0.83 -16.77 0.16
CA GLY A 77 -1.67 -17.59 1.02
C GLY A 77 -3.09 -17.78 0.57
N GLY A 78 -3.45 -17.34 -0.63
CA GLY A 78 -4.80 -17.48 -1.12
C GLY A 78 -5.76 -16.42 -0.63
N SER A 79 -5.28 -15.43 0.09
CA SER A 79 -6.11 -14.29 0.47
C SER A 79 -6.45 -13.46 -0.75
N ASN A 80 -7.53 -12.69 -0.65
CA ASN A 80 -7.88 -11.77 -1.73
C ASN A 80 -6.77 -10.75 -1.94
N PRO A 81 -6.53 -10.37 -3.19
CA PRO A 81 -5.52 -9.34 -3.45
C PRO A 81 -5.98 -7.99 -2.91
N ILE A 82 -5.00 -7.15 -2.58
CA ILE A 82 -5.27 -5.76 -2.27
C ILE A 82 -5.29 -5.00 -3.59
N LEU A 83 -6.39 -4.30 -3.84
CA LEU A 83 -6.56 -3.49 -5.03
C LEU A 83 -6.75 -2.05 -4.62
N SER A 84 -6.00 -1.15 -5.21
CA SER A 84 -6.16 0.28 -4.93
C SER A 84 -5.88 1.06 -6.20
N HIS A 85 -6.67 2.09 -6.45
CA HIS A 85 -6.47 2.89 -7.65
C HIS A 85 -6.41 4.38 -7.30
N GLY A 86 -5.89 5.14 -8.24
CA GLY A 86 -5.84 6.58 -8.09
C GLY A 86 -4.61 7.09 -7.40
N HIS A 87 -3.55 6.31 -7.34
CA HIS A 87 -2.28 6.77 -6.77
C HIS A 87 -1.46 7.47 -7.84
N SER A 88 -0.62 8.42 -7.43
CA SER A 88 0.30 9.02 -8.37
C SER A 88 1.30 7.95 -8.84
N LYS A 89 1.90 8.19 -10.00
CA LYS A 89 2.89 7.25 -10.53
C LYS A 89 4.09 7.11 -9.60
N VAL A 90 4.51 8.22 -9.02
CA VAL A 90 5.63 8.23 -8.07
C VAL A 90 5.29 7.39 -6.85
N ASP A 91 4.09 7.58 -6.30
CA ASP A 91 3.68 6.82 -5.13
C ASP A 91 3.55 5.33 -5.43
N ALA A 92 3.05 4.97 -6.60
CA ALA A 92 2.91 3.56 -6.95
C ALA A 92 4.27 2.87 -6.98
N VAL A 93 5.26 3.51 -7.59
CA VAL A 93 6.61 2.96 -7.61
C VAL A 93 7.20 2.91 -6.21
N ALA A 94 6.97 3.95 -5.41
CA ALA A 94 7.45 3.98 -4.04
C ALA A 94 6.86 2.85 -3.20
N ILE A 95 5.57 2.57 -3.35
CA ILE A 95 4.92 1.48 -2.64
C ILE A 95 5.62 0.17 -2.96
N ARG A 96 5.84 -0.11 -4.25
CA ARG A 96 6.53 -1.34 -4.65
C ARG A 96 7.93 -1.40 -4.05
N ASN A 97 8.66 -0.30 -4.12
CA ASN A 97 10.04 -0.28 -3.65
C ASN A 97 10.12 -0.47 -2.14
N VAL A 98 9.19 0.11 -1.38
CA VAL A 98 9.19 -0.05 0.07
C VAL A 98 8.86 -1.49 0.44
N ILE A 99 7.89 -2.11 -0.25
CA ILE A 99 7.56 -3.52 -0.01
C ILE A 99 8.79 -4.39 -0.28
N GLU A 100 9.44 -4.17 -1.41
CA GLU A 100 10.63 -4.95 -1.76
C GLU A 100 11.75 -4.76 -0.75
N HIS A 101 11.91 -3.53 -0.27
CA HIS A 101 12.90 -3.24 0.74
C HIS A 101 12.67 -4.07 2.00
N TYR A 102 11.44 -4.11 2.48
CA TYR A 102 11.13 -4.90 3.67
C TYR A 102 11.27 -6.39 3.42
N GLN A 103 10.93 -6.86 2.21
CA GLN A 103 11.10 -8.28 1.89
C GLN A 103 12.56 -8.67 1.85
N GLN A 104 13.43 -7.80 1.39
CA GLN A 104 14.86 -8.08 1.33
C GLN A 104 15.47 -8.23 2.71
N GLY A 105 14.88 -7.61 3.72
CA GLY A 105 15.36 -7.72 5.08
C GLY A 105 14.90 -8.96 5.81
N LEU A 106 14.08 -9.82 5.17
CA LEU A 106 13.57 -11.01 5.81
C LEU A 106 14.55 -12.17 5.67
N PRO A 107 14.54 -13.10 6.64
CA PRO A 107 15.38 -14.30 6.51
C PRO A 107 15.01 -15.08 5.25
N GLN A 108 16.01 -15.59 4.58
CA GLN A 108 15.79 -16.44 3.42
C GLN A 108 15.57 -17.88 3.87
N ARG A 109 14.61 -18.55 3.23
CA ARG A 109 14.25 -19.92 3.59
C ARG A 109 14.33 -20.82 2.39
#